data_6214d96c0918549bb26b2383e6b2fc81
#
_entry.id   6214d96c0918549bb26b2383e6b2fc81
#
_cell.length_a   1.000
_cell.length_b   1.000
_cell.length_c   1.000
_cell.angle_alpha   90.00
_cell.angle_beta   90.00
_cell.angle_gamma   90.00
#
_symmetry.space_group_name_H-M   'P 1'
#
loop_
_entity.id
_entity.type
_entity.pdbx_description
1 polymer ?
#
loop_
_entity_poly.entity_id
_entity_poly.type
_entity_poly.pdbx_seq_one_letter_code
_entity_poly.pdbx_strand_id
1 'polypeptide(L)'
;MKVLLLLVAVVAGGMFTSCEDEPDKYEIAEGLPTVRYVRMTDPEVADSLITGAYMSNTICLVGENLRSVYKLYFNDQEAVFNTSLITDHTLIVDVPSTIPSVVTNKIYLVNKDKDTVTYDFNVLVSGPEITSMSNEYAEPGTEATIYGDYFIDDPNVPLSIKIGDVPVTEIKSLTRYAVSFVVPQGASTGYVNVESIYGTGQSTFRYMETEGILFDFDEDGDEAIADGYNTWGMETNIGSDMVPSLDGDYLIFSGSLDNGVWKNDFLFTYWPKGDAQVPYLNTLVDFDDLSNLQLKFEVNVPVAWSACALQIMLTTKEDVCADAPNDAAYISNNEFPRALWIPWQSEGTYTTTGWTTVTIPLSDFCYNPTGIAVSPLSSTDITGLTLFVWSGGVTGTACTPTICIDNIRVVPIY
;
A
#
# COMPACT_ATOMS: atom_id res chain seq x y z
N MET A 1 93.69 -2.50 -24.31
CA MET A 1 93.05 -1.25 -24.55
C MET A 1 91.52 -1.45 -24.46
N LYS A 2 90.96 -1.28 -23.28
CA LYS A 2 89.55 -1.13 -23.04
C LYS A 2 89.39 -0.33 -21.76
N VAL A 3 88.91 0.88 -21.91
CA VAL A 3 88.61 1.84 -20.83
C VAL A 3 87.31 1.38 -20.16
N LEU A 4 87.33 1.14 -18.87
CA LEU A 4 86.13 0.83 -18.07
C LEU A 4 85.69 2.12 -17.37
N LEU A 5 84.61 2.70 -17.83
CA LEU A 5 83.94 3.86 -17.20
C LEU A 5 83.12 3.33 -16.02
N LEU A 6 83.47 3.71 -14.81
CA LEU A 6 82.70 3.44 -13.62
C LEU A 6 81.68 4.59 -13.43
N LEU A 7 80.39 4.32 -13.60
CA LEU A 7 79.30 5.24 -13.32
C LEU A 7 78.87 5.05 -11.87
N VAL A 8 79.17 6.04 -11.03
CA VAL A 8 78.65 6.07 -9.64
C VAL A 8 77.25 6.65 -9.70
N ALA A 9 76.26 5.79 -9.51
CA ALA A 9 74.88 6.23 -9.32
C ALA A 9 74.68 6.57 -7.83
N VAL A 10 74.50 7.86 -7.56
CA VAL A 10 74.04 8.36 -6.26
C VAL A 10 72.53 8.08 -6.17
N VAL A 11 72.18 7.07 -5.40
CA VAL A 11 70.76 6.85 -5.05
C VAL A 11 70.41 7.81 -3.92
N ALA A 12 69.78 8.95 -4.32
CA ALA A 12 69.05 9.76 -3.34
C ALA A 12 67.83 9.03 -2.89
N GLY A 13 67.90 8.40 -1.72
CA GLY A 13 66.73 7.81 -1.04
C GLY A 13 65.79 8.92 -0.57
N GLY A 14 64.82 9.27 -1.40
CA GLY A 14 63.67 10.03 -0.94
C GLY A 14 62.89 9.17 0.07
N MET A 15 62.96 9.56 1.32
CA MET A 15 62.00 9.08 2.31
C MET A 15 60.60 9.61 1.93
N PHE A 16 59.82 8.79 1.23
CA PHE A 16 58.38 8.99 1.21
C PHE A 16 57.91 8.60 2.60
N THR A 17 57.75 9.57 3.48
CA THR A 17 56.81 9.44 4.60
C THR A 17 55.42 9.33 3.96
N SER A 18 55.00 8.11 3.69
CA SER A 18 53.59 7.80 3.53
C SER A 18 52.93 8.24 4.84
N CYS A 19 52.21 9.34 4.79
CA CYS A 19 51.13 9.54 5.74
C CYS A 19 50.16 8.39 5.48
N GLU A 20 50.29 7.32 6.20
CA GLU A 20 49.19 6.41 6.44
C GLU A 20 48.18 7.22 7.28
N ASP A 21 47.34 8.00 6.63
CA ASP A 21 46.06 8.37 7.20
C ASP A 21 45.24 7.08 7.30
N GLU A 22 45.56 6.27 8.30
CA GLU A 22 44.58 5.28 8.77
C GLU A 22 43.32 6.11 9.10
N PRO A 23 42.17 5.76 8.57
CA PRO A 23 40.93 6.45 8.95
C PRO A 23 40.89 6.39 10.50
N ASP A 24 40.70 7.55 11.12
CA ASP A 24 40.67 7.69 12.57
C ASP A 24 39.78 6.58 13.15
N LYS A 25 40.41 5.59 13.79
CA LYS A 25 39.68 4.54 14.50
C LYS A 25 38.85 5.25 15.53
N TYR A 26 37.52 5.09 15.46
CA TYR A 26 36.63 5.61 16.48
C TYR A 26 37.07 5.07 17.84
N GLU A 27 37.65 5.92 18.65
CA GLU A 27 37.99 5.59 20.05
C GLU A 27 36.95 6.29 20.93
N ILE A 28 36.34 5.48 21.80
CA ILE A 28 35.37 6.02 22.77
C ILE A 28 36.17 6.82 23.80
N ALA A 29 35.83 8.11 23.92
CA ALA A 29 36.47 9.01 24.91
C ALA A 29 36.07 8.63 26.34
N GLU A 30 36.85 9.10 27.32
CA GLU A 30 36.53 8.97 28.74
C GLU A 30 35.67 10.15 29.21
N GLY A 31 34.96 9.95 30.34
CA GLY A 31 34.17 10.98 31.00
C GLY A 31 32.68 10.90 30.68
N LEU A 32 31.95 11.92 31.12
CA LEU A 32 30.51 11.99 30.97
C LEU A 32 30.11 12.87 29.77
N PRO A 33 29.19 12.38 28.90
CA PRO A 33 28.63 13.20 27.85
C PRO A 33 27.69 14.26 28.42
N THR A 34 27.49 15.35 27.70
CA THR A 34 26.42 16.32 27.98
C THR A 34 25.66 16.66 26.71
N VAL A 35 24.36 16.81 26.80
CA VAL A 35 23.50 17.29 25.71
C VAL A 35 23.02 18.69 26.05
N ARG A 36 23.25 19.65 25.16
CA ARG A 36 22.78 21.02 25.28
C ARG A 36 21.39 21.16 24.64
N TYR A 37 21.24 20.59 23.44
CA TYR A 37 19.98 20.58 22.68
C TYR A 37 19.97 19.47 21.65
N VAL A 38 18.77 19.22 21.11
CA VAL A 38 18.53 18.31 20.01
C VAL A 38 17.94 19.09 18.82
N ARG A 39 18.32 18.74 17.61
CA ARG A 39 17.80 19.34 16.38
C ARG A 39 17.57 18.30 15.30
N MET A 40 16.84 18.68 14.24
CA MET A 40 16.75 17.86 13.02
C MET A 40 18.10 17.87 12.28
N THR A 41 18.35 16.87 11.48
CA THR A 41 19.56 16.76 10.65
C THR A 41 19.48 17.59 9.38
N ASP A 42 18.27 17.92 8.91
CA ASP A 42 18.06 18.75 7.75
C ASP A 42 18.67 20.16 7.95
N PRO A 43 19.58 20.61 7.09
CA PRO A 43 20.20 21.93 7.16
C PRO A 43 19.22 23.11 7.09
N GLU A 44 18.08 22.95 6.38
CA GLU A 44 17.08 24.02 6.21
C GLU A 44 16.34 24.32 7.54
N VAL A 45 16.28 23.36 8.43
CA VAL A 45 15.63 23.48 9.77
C VAL A 45 16.63 23.27 10.91
N ALA A 46 17.92 23.39 10.66
CA ALA A 46 18.99 23.14 11.64
C ALA A 46 18.94 24.05 12.86
N ASP A 47 18.33 25.23 12.76
CA ASP A 47 18.15 26.18 13.85
C ASP A 47 16.95 25.84 14.75
N SER A 48 16.14 24.85 14.36
CA SER A 48 14.96 24.43 15.13
C SER A 48 15.36 23.50 16.26
N LEU A 49 15.25 23.97 17.48
CA LEU A 49 15.43 23.15 18.68
C LEU A 49 14.17 22.28 18.88
N ILE A 50 14.38 20.98 19.04
CA ILE A 50 13.28 20.04 19.26
C ILE A 50 13.37 19.40 20.64
N THR A 51 12.20 19.19 21.26
CA THR A 51 12.06 18.49 22.55
C THR A 51 11.45 17.10 22.38
N GLY A 52 11.16 16.70 21.15
CA GLY A 52 10.65 15.39 20.77
C GLY A 52 10.75 15.17 19.28
N ALA A 53 10.72 13.90 18.86
CA ALA A 53 10.68 13.49 17.47
C ALA A 53 9.92 12.17 17.33
N TYR A 54 9.35 11.94 16.14
CA TYR A 54 8.70 10.69 15.82
C TYR A 54 9.71 9.54 15.72
N MET A 55 9.26 8.34 16.02
CA MET A 55 10.01 7.10 15.77
C MET A 55 10.55 7.10 14.34
N SER A 56 11.73 6.53 14.16
CA SER A 56 12.48 6.47 12.88
C SER A 56 12.97 7.81 12.34
N ASN A 57 12.70 8.95 12.97
CA ASN A 57 13.32 10.21 12.58
C ASN A 57 14.81 10.21 12.92
N THR A 58 15.63 10.73 12.00
CA THR A 58 17.05 11.00 12.24
C THR A 58 17.23 12.35 12.90
N ILE A 59 17.85 12.37 14.08
CA ILE A 59 18.09 13.59 14.87
C ILE A 59 19.58 13.77 15.16
N CYS A 60 19.95 14.99 15.54
CA CYS A 60 21.29 15.36 15.95
C CYS A 60 21.29 15.85 17.39
N LEU A 61 21.93 15.10 18.26
CA LEU A 61 22.26 15.55 19.62
C LEU A 61 23.48 16.50 19.53
N VAL A 62 23.40 17.66 20.15
CA VAL A 62 24.49 18.65 20.21
C VAL A 62 24.87 18.87 21.67
N GLY A 63 26.17 18.76 21.95
CA GLY A 63 26.65 18.82 23.33
C GLY A 63 28.16 18.82 23.42
N GLU A 64 28.68 18.22 24.48
CA GLU A 64 30.12 18.05 24.73
C GLU A 64 30.41 16.59 25.11
N ASN A 65 31.62 16.14 24.75
CA ASN A 65 32.12 14.81 25.07
C ASN A 65 31.18 13.67 24.58
N LEU A 66 30.50 13.87 23.43
CA LEU A 66 29.58 12.87 22.89
C LEU A 66 30.30 11.60 22.36
N ARG A 67 31.62 11.67 22.11
CA ARG A 67 32.44 10.49 21.80
C ARG A 67 32.56 9.51 22.98
N SER A 68 32.17 9.90 24.19
CA SER A 68 32.16 9.01 25.37
C SER A 68 30.92 8.10 25.40
N VAL A 69 29.93 8.32 24.56
CA VAL A 69 28.71 7.52 24.52
C VAL A 69 29.00 6.13 24.01
N TYR A 70 28.75 5.13 24.87
CA TYR A 70 28.88 3.71 24.54
C TYR A 70 27.56 3.08 24.16
N LYS A 71 26.45 3.50 24.88
CA LYS A 71 25.09 3.09 24.57
C LYS A 71 24.16 4.30 24.69
N LEU A 72 23.12 4.28 23.86
CA LEU A 72 22.10 5.31 23.83
C LEU A 72 20.71 4.66 23.88
N TYR A 73 19.84 5.19 24.73
CA TYR A 73 18.46 4.71 24.82
C TYR A 73 17.50 5.88 24.71
N PHE A 74 16.39 5.65 24.03
CA PHE A 74 15.21 6.51 24.06
C PHE A 74 14.14 5.78 24.87
N ASN A 75 13.76 6.33 26.02
CA ASN A 75 12.96 5.59 27.00
C ASN A 75 13.68 4.27 27.38
N ASP A 76 13.04 3.11 27.12
CA ASP A 76 13.59 1.77 27.33
C ASP A 76 14.18 1.13 26.06
N GLN A 77 14.16 1.84 24.91
CA GLN A 77 14.61 1.29 23.61
C GLN A 77 16.03 1.71 23.28
N GLU A 78 16.91 0.73 23.04
CA GLU A 78 18.31 0.98 22.64
C GLU A 78 18.35 1.48 21.19
N ALA A 79 19.02 2.61 20.97
CA ALA A 79 19.26 3.17 19.66
C ALA A 79 20.59 2.64 19.10
N VAL A 80 20.57 2.22 17.83
CA VAL A 80 21.78 1.87 17.09
C VAL A 80 22.29 3.12 16.38
N PHE A 81 23.54 3.48 16.60
CA PHE A 81 24.16 4.64 15.98
C PHE A 81 25.43 4.28 15.24
N ASN A 82 25.72 5.04 14.17
CA ASN A 82 26.95 4.87 13.39
C ASN A 82 28.05 5.73 13.99
N THR A 83 29.15 5.10 14.40
CA THR A 83 30.30 5.78 15.01
C THR A 83 30.98 6.81 14.08
N SER A 84 30.80 6.67 12.76
CA SER A 84 31.27 7.66 11.79
C SER A 84 30.46 8.97 11.82
N LEU A 85 29.30 8.98 12.45
CA LEU A 85 28.42 10.14 12.60
C LEU A 85 28.50 10.77 14.01
N ILE A 86 29.59 10.47 14.74
CA ILE A 86 29.82 11.02 16.08
C ILE A 86 31.09 11.86 16.08
N THR A 87 30.94 13.08 16.55
CA THR A 87 32.04 13.96 16.93
C THR A 87 32.01 14.21 18.44
N ASP A 88 32.95 14.97 18.97
CA ASP A 88 32.91 15.37 20.38
C ASP A 88 31.68 16.24 20.69
N HIS A 89 31.18 16.97 19.68
CA HIS A 89 30.10 17.96 19.84
C HIS A 89 28.76 17.57 19.21
N THR A 90 28.71 16.53 18.38
CA THR A 90 27.49 16.09 17.68
C THR A 90 27.40 14.57 17.62
N LEU A 91 26.20 14.03 17.79
CA LEU A 91 25.86 12.64 17.61
C LEU A 91 24.58 12.55 16.79
N ILE A 92 24.67 11.96 15.59
CA ILE A 92 23.51 11.73 14.71
C ILE A 92 23.02 10.30 14.92
N VAL A 93 21.71 10.16 15.16
CA VAL A 93 21.10 8.87 15.49
C VAL A 93 19.63 8.86 15.06
N ASP A 94 19.16 7.68 14.72
CA ASP A 94 17.73 7.46 14.49
C ASP A 94 17.02 7.19 15.83
N VAL A 95 15.87 7.81 16.04
CA VAL A 95 14.95 7.45 17.12
C VAL A 95 14.48 6.01 16.85
N PRO A 96 14.55 5.08 17.81
CA PRO A 96 14.15 3.70 17.61
C PRO A 96 12.75 3.57 17.00
N SER A 97 12.58 2.61 16.08
CA SER A 97 11.29 2.29 15.45
C SER A 97 10.41 1.37 16.31
N THR A 98 10.97 0.84 17.40
CA THR A 98 10.25 0.01 18.37
C THR A 98 9.50 0.90 19.36
N ILE A 99 8.22 0.60 19.56
CA ILE A 99 7.38 1.33 20.52
C ILE A 99 7.92 1.07 21.94
N PRO A 100 8.14 2.15 22.74
CA PRO A 100 8.61 1.97 24.12
C PRO A 100 7.59 1.23 24.97
N SER A 101 8.06 0.23 25.74
CA SER A 101 7.24 -0.45 26.74
C SER A 101 7.14 0.35 28.04
N VAL A 102 8.16 1.19 28.31
CA VAL A 102 8.20 2.10 29.47
C VAL A 102 8.52 3.49 28.98
N VAL A 103 7.57 4.42 29.10
CA VAL A 103 7.72 5.81 28.68
C VAL A 103 8.27 6.65 29.83
N THR A 104 9.51 7.13 29.69
CA THR A 104 10.18 7.99 30.66
C THR A 104 10.37 9.42 30.18
N ASN A 105 10.13 9.66 28.89
CA ASN A 105 10.37 10.92 28.18
C ASN A 105 11.83 11.40 28.32
N LYS A 106 12.78 10.44 28.21
CA LYS A 106 14.21 10.73 28.36
C LYS A 106 15.05 9.98 27.32
N ILE A 107 16.14 10.64 26.93
CA ILE A 107 17.30 9.99 26.33
C ILE A 107 18.27 9.63 27.46
N TYR A 108 18.81 8.43 27.41
CA TYR A 108 19.85 7.94 28.35
C TYR A 108 21.14 7.74 27.56
N LEU A 109 22.19 8.48 27.94
CA LEU A 109 23.52 8.34 27.37
C LEU A 109 24.38 7.60 28.40
N VAL A 110 24.88 6.44 28.04
CA VAL A 110 25.65 5.56 28.90
C VAL A 110 27.11 5.53 28.40
N ASN A 111 28.08 5.81 29.29
CA ASN A 111 29.49 5.72 28.96
C ASN A 111 30.03 4.28 29.18
N LYS A 112 31.34 4.06 28.94
CA LYS A 112 32.01 2.75 29.17
C LYS A 112 31.97 2.30 30.62
N ASP A 113 31.98 3.22 31.54
CA ASP A 113 32.00 2.96 33.00
C ASP A 113 30.61 2.66 33.54
N LYS A 114 29.59 2.68 32.65
CA LYS A 114 28.17 2.49 32.93
C LYS A 114 27.52 3.67 33.68
N ASP A 115 28.20 4.78 33.74
CA ASP A 115 27.55 6.01 34.20
C ASP A 115 26.55 6.50 33.17
N THR A 116 25.42 7.02 33.66
CA THR A 116 24.31 7.40 32.79
C THR A 116 23.99 8.88 32.99
N VAL A 117 23.91 9.59 31.86
CA VAL A 117 23.39 10.96 31.80
C VAL A 117 22.05 10.93 31.12
N THR A 118 21.11 11.74 31.57
CA THR A 118 19.76 11.84 31.00
C THR A 118 19.50 13.20 30.41
N TYR A 119 18.71 13.21 29.33
CA TYR A 119 18.20 14.41 28.69
C TYR A 119 16.70 14.29 28.46
N ASP A 120 15.91 15.32 28.77
CA ASP A 120 14.46 15.28 28.59
C ASP A 120 14.10 15.35 27.10
N PHE A 121 13.43 14.32 26.59
CA PHE A 121 13.09 14.22 25.19
C PHE A 121 11.91 13.26 24.98
N ASN A 122 10.93 13.67 24.19
CA ASN A 122 9.72 12.89 23.92
C ASN A 122 9.89 12.05 22.65
N VAL A 123 9.71 10.75 22.76
CA VAL A 123 9.50 9.89 21.58
C VAL A 123 8.03 9.99 21.19
N LEU A 124 7.77 10.54 20.02
CA LEU A 124 6.43 10.69 19.48
C LEU A 124 6.07 9.41 18.72
N VAL A 125 4.94 8.81 19.03
CA VAL A 125 4.36 7.68 18.33
C VAL A 125 3.18 8.20 17.53
N SER A 126 3.07 7.82 16.26
CA SER A 126 1.92 8.16 15.43
C SER A 126 0.65 7.53 15.98
N GLY A 127 -0.47 8.19 15.77
CA GLY A 127 -1.78 7.57 15.96
C GLY A 127 -2.02 6.45 14.97
N PRO A 128 -3.10 5.66 15.13
CA PRO A 128 -3.45 4.59 14.21
C PRO A 128 -3.59 5.08 12.76
N GLU A 129 -3.07 4.30 11.82
CA GLU A 129 -3.25 4.50 10.39
C GLU A 129 -4.01 3.30 9.82
N ILE A 130 -5.13 3.54 9.13
CA ILE A 130 -5.99 2.49 8.56
C ILE A 130 -5.95 2.62 7.05
N THR A 131 -5.30 1.68 6.37
CA THR A 131 -5.06 1.75 4.92
C THR A 131 -6.00 0.89 4.10
N SER A 132 -6.47 -0.24 4.65
CA SER A 132 -7.38 -1.15 3.94
C SER A 132 -8.19 -2.02 4.90
N MET A 133 -9.20 -2.69 4.36
CA MET A 133 -10.03 -3.67 5.04
C MET A 133 -10.14 -4.93 4.20
N SER A 134 -10.21 -6.09 4.84
CA SER A 134 -10.29 -7.38 4.14
C SER A 134 -11.52 -7.47 3.22
N ASN A 135 -12.63 -6.90 3.67
CA ASN A 135 -13.86 -6.77 2.91
C ASN A 135 -14.59 -5.50 3.37
N GLU A 136 -14.66 -4.48 2.50
CA GLU A 136 -15.33 -3.21 2.82
C GLU A 136 -16.86 -3.32 2.86
N TYR A 137 -17.42 -4.44 2.34
CA TYR A 137 -18.85 -4.78 2.39
C TYR A 137 -19.14 -5.96 3.33
N ALA A 138 -18.26 -6.24 4.30
CA ALA A 138 -18.49 -7.32 5.25
C ALA A 138 -19.80 -7.11 6.04
N GLU A 139 -20.69 -8.10 6.00
CA GLU A 139 -21.99 -8.02 6.67
C GLU A 139 -21.87 -7.88 8.20
N PRO A 140 -22.79 -7.14 8.85
CA PRO A 140 -22.88 -7.08 10.30
C PRO A 140 -22.99 -8.49 10.92
N GLY A 141 -22.12 -8.80 11.89
CA GLY A 141 -22.01 -10.10 12.53
C GLY A 141 -20.94 -11.02 11.92
N THR A 142 -20.35 -10.68 10.78
CA THR A 142 -19.22 -11.42 10.20
C THR A 142 -17.88 -10.86 10.68
N GLU A 143 -16.81 -11.63 10.49
CA GLU A 143 -15.46 -11.20 10.84
C GLU A 143 -14.84 -10.42 9.69
N ALA A 144 -14.22 -9.30 10.02
CA ALA A 144 -13.44 -8.50 9.10
C ALA A 144 -12.12 -8.05 9.74
N THR A 145 -11.13 -7.74 8.93
CA THR A 145 -9.81 -7.30 9.38
C THR A 145 -9.47 -5.96 8.74
N ILE A 146 -9.09 -4.98 9.55
CA ILE A 146 -8.45 -3.75 9.06
C ILE A 146 -6.93 -3.90 9.11
N TYR A 147 -6.26 -3.29 8.14
CA TYR A 147 -4.81 -3.27 8.00
C TYR A 147 -4.30 -1.85 8.05
N GLY A 148 -3.06 -1.68 8.54
CA GLY A 148 -2.46 -0.38 8.69
C GLY A 148 -1.21 -0.41 9.56
N ASP A 149 -1.03 0.61 10.41
CA ASP A 149 0.04 0.66 11.40
C ASP A 149 -0.44 1.33 12.70
N TYR A 150 0.37 1.20 13.75
CA TYR A 150 0.17 1.79 15.07
C TYR A 150 -1.13 1.38 15.77
N PHE A 151 -1.62 0.18 15.53
CA PHE A 151 -2.70 -0.40 16.33
C PHE A 151 -2.14 -0.88 17.66
N ILE A 152 -2.20 0.01 18.65
CA ILE A 152 -1.58 -0.22 19.97
C ILE A 152 -2.68 -0.34 21.01
N ASP A 153 -2.71 -1.48 21.68
CA ASP A 153 -3.56 -1.71 22.84
C ASP A 153 -2.79 -1.41 24.13
N ASP A 154 -3.28 -0.46 24.90
CA ASP A 154 -2.69 -0.12 26.21
C ASP A 154 -3.68 -0.54 27.33
N PRO A 155 -3.21 -1.21 28.38
CA PRO A 155 -4.10 -1.67 29.45
C PRO A 155 -4.90 -0.56 30.17
N ASN A 156 -4.42 0.70 30.09
CA ASN A 156 -5.09 1.84 30.73
C ASN A 156 -5.97 2.62 29.73
N VAL A 157 -5.67 2.52 28.44
CA VAL A 157 -6.40 3.15 27.32
C VAL A 157 -6.55 2.10 26.21
N PRO A 158 -7.45 1.12 26.36
CA PRO A 158 -7.64 0.08 25.36
C PRO A 158 -7.97 0.64 23.98
N LEU A 159 -7.44 0.01 22.94
CA LEU A 159 -7.79 0.35 21.57
C LEU A 159 -9.29 0.17 21.34
N SER A 160 -9.91 1.16 20.72
CA SER A 160 -11.32 1.13 20.35
C SER A 160 -11.50 1.39 18.85
N ILE A 161 -12.51 0.74 18.26
CA ILE A 161 -12.84 0.83 16.84
C ILE A 161 -14.31 1.22 16.72
N LYS A 162 -14.60 2.09 15.72
CA LYS A 162 -15.98 2.41 15.29
C LYS A 162 -16.07 2.30 13.78
N ILE A 163 -17.21 1.83 13.30
CA ILE A 163 -17.61 1.91 11.88
C ILE A 163 -18.72 2.95 11.79
N GLY A 164 -18.43 4.08 11.14
CA GLY A 164 -19.25 5.27 11.30
C GLY A 164 -19.32 5.67 12.77
N ASP A 165 -20.52 5.68 13.34
CA ASP A 165 -20.74 5.98 14.76
C ASP A 165 -20.92 4.71 15.63
N VAL A 166 -20.92 3.51 15.03
CA VAL A 166 -21.24 2.25 15.73
C VAL A 166 -19.96 1.61 16.28
N PRO A 167 -19.85 1.41 17.59
CA PRO A 167 -18.65 0.83 18.19
C PRO A 167 -18.56 -0.67 17.92
N VAL A 168 -17.35 -1.14 17.60
CA VAL A 168 -16.96 -2.54 17.59
C VAL A 168 -16.87 -3.02 19.04
N THR A 169 -17.56 -4.12 19.36
CA THR A 169 -17.60 -4.66 20.70
C THR A 169 -16.80 -5.95 20.87
N GLU A 170 -16.41 -6.58 19.76
CA GLU A 170 -15.68 -7.86 19.79
C GLU A 170 -14.46 -7.78 18.85
N ILE A 171 -13.27 -7.65 19.44
CA ILE A 171 -11.98 -7.77 18.75
C ILE A 171 -11.52 -9.22 18.89
N LYS A 172 -11.19 -9.87 17.75
CA LYS A 172 -10.74 -11.25 17.67
C LYS A 172 -9.23 -11.39 17.81
N SER A 173 -8.51 -10.51 17.13
CA SER A 173 -7.06 -10.45 17.20
C SER A 173 -6.57 -9.01 16.98
N LEU A 174 -5.43 -8.70 17.60
CA LEU A 174 -4.81 -7.39 17.49
C LEU A 174 -3.31 -7.56 17.38
N THR A 175 -2.75 -6.95 16.34
CA THR A 175 -1.32 -6.75 16.15
C THR A 175 -1.07 -5.29 15.81
N ARG A 176 0.19 -4.85 15.78
CA ARG A 176 0.52 -3.48 15.36
C ARG A 176 -0.03 -3.14 13.97
N TYR A 177 -0.16 -4.14 13.06
CA TYR A 177 -0.43 -3.93 11.64
C TYR A 177 -1.81 -4.40 11.19
N ALA A 178 -2.54 -5.12 12.04
CA ALA A 178 -3.85 -5.67 11.70
C ALA A 178 -4.71 -5.88 12.95
N VAL A 179 -6.00 -5.60 12.80
CA VAL A 179 -7.01 -5.87 13.83
C VAL A 179 -8.18 -6.61 13.19
N SER A 180 -8.46 -7.84 13.65
CA SER A 180 -9.63 -8.58 13.25
C SER A 180 -10.74 -8.41 14.30
N PHE A 181 -11.93 -8.19 13.85
CA PHE A 181 -13.09 -7.92 14.71
C PHE A 181 -14.38 -8.41 14.07
N VAL A 182 -15.45 -8.51 14.86
CA VAL A 182 -16.79 -8.75 14.35
C VAL A 182 -17.43 -7.42 13.98
N VAL A 183 -17.90 -7.29 12.74
CA VAL A 183 -18.63 -6.11 12.27
C VAL A 183 -19.85 -5.90 13.15
N PRO A 184 -20.03 -4.72 13.79
CA PRO A 184 -21.10 -4.52 14.74
C PRO A 184 -22.47 -4.47 14.06
N GLN A 185 -23.49 -4.94 14.75
CA GLN A 185 -24.88 -4.81 14.30
C GLN A 185 -25.26 -3.32 14.20
N GLY A 186 -25.85 -2.94 13.07
CA GLY A 186 -26.23 -1.55 12.78
C GLY A 186 -25.08 -0.70 12.21
N ALA A 187 -23.92 -1.32 11.89
CA ALA A 187 -22.92 -0.66 11.05
C ALA A 187 -23.55 -0.23 9.71
N SER A 188 -23.23 0.97 9.26
CA SER A 188 -23.71 1.55 8.02
C SER A 188 -22.58 2.31 7.35
N THR A 189 -22.80 2.75 6.13
CA THR A 189 -21.82 3.52 5.34
C THR A 189 -21.09 4.57 6.17
N GLY A 190 -19.77 4.52 6.16
CA GLY A 190 -18.94 5.45 6.91
C GLY A 190 -17.49 5.03 7.03
N TYR A 191 -16.68 5.93 7.57
CA TYR A 191 -15.28 5.64 7.83
C TYR A 191 -15.10 4.68 9.02
N VAL A 192 -14.03 3.90 8.97
CA VAL A 192 -13.55 3.16 10.13
C VAL A 192 -12.62 4.06 10.94
N ASN A 193 -12.93 4.27 12.21
CA ASN A 193 -12.16 5.09 13.12
C ASN A 193 -11.54 4.22 14.20
N VAL A 194 -10.26 4.41 14.47
CA VAL A 194 -9.53 3.73 15.54
C VAL A 194 -8.97 4.75 16.50
N GLU A 195 -9.19 4.54 17.79
CA GLU A 195 -8.62 5.34 18.85
C GLU A 195 -7.69 4.48 19.72
N SER A 196 -6.51 4.99 19.99
CA SER A 196 -5.51 4.39 20.87
C SER A 196 -4.96 5.42 21.84
N ILE A 197 -4.07 5.02 22.75
CA ILE A 197 -3.35 5.93 23.65
C ILE A 197 -2.55 7.02 22.89
N TYR A 198 -2.19 6.76 21.62
CA TYR A 198 -1.39 7.68 20.81
C TYR A 198 -2.22 8.59 19.88
N GLY A 199 -3.53 8.51 19.96
CA GLY A 199 -4.45 9.35 19.20
C GLY A 199 -5.47 8.56 18.40
N THR A 200 -6.10 9.26 17.44
CA THR A 200 -7.15 8.71 16.58
C THR A 200 -6.70 8.64 15.14
N GLY A 201 -7.09 7.59 14.43
CA GLY A 201 -6.95 7.44 12.99
C GLY A 201 -8.29 7.18 12.33
N GLN A 202 -8.42 7.59 11.08
CA GLN A 202 -9.58 7.35 10.23
C GLN A 202 -9.11 6.61 8.98
N SER A 203 -9.94 5.69 8.49
CA SER A 203 -9.62 4.93 7.28
C SER A 203 -9.53 5.82 6.04
N THR A 204 -8.72 5.38 5.08
CA THR A 204 -8.63 5.94 3.72
C THR A 204 -9.69 5.36 2.77
N PHE A 205 -10.72 4.74 3.31
CA PHE A 205 -11.86 4.15 2.60
C PHE A 205 -13.11 4.27 3.45
N ARG A 206 -14.27 4.05 2.85
CA ARG A 206 -15.54 3.96 3.58
C ARG A 206 -16.04 2.52 3.56
N TYR A 207 -16.51 2.04 4.71
CA TYR A 207 -17.25 0.80 4.81
C TYR A 207 -18.62 0.97 4.14
N MET A 208 -19.04 -0.01 3.33
CA MET A 208 -20.28 0.01 2.52
C MET A 208 -20.44 1.33 1.77
N GLU A 209 -19.44 1.66 0.93
CA GLU A 209 -19.47 2.87 0.09
C GLU A 209 -20.64 2.81 -0.88
N THR A 210 -21.41 3.89 -0.94
CA THR A 210 -22.56 4.02 -1.82
C THR A 210 -22.37 5.03 -2.94
N GLU A 211 -21.25 5.75 -2.95
CA GLU A 211 -20.91 6.70 -4.00
C GLU A 211 -19.94 6.06 -5.01
N GLY A 212 -20.06 6.47 -6.27
CA GLY A 212 -19.17 6.02 -7.33
C GLY A 212 -19.37 4.56 -7.77
N ILE A 213 -20.46 3.90 -7.35
CA ILE A 213 -20.79 2.54 -7.78
C ILE A 213 -21.08 2.56 -9.29
N LEU A 214 -20.41 1.66 -10.01
CA LEU A 214 -20.62 1.42 -11.43
C LEU A 214 -21.51 0.21 -11.67
N PHE A 215 -21.28 -0.87 -10.89
CA PHE A 215 -22.00 -2.14 -11.02
C PHE A 215 -22.09 -2.83 -9.64
N ASP A 216 -23.31 -3.06 -9.16
CA ASP A 216 -23.64 -3.93 -8.04
C ASP A 216 -24.34 -5.22 -8.50
N PHE A 217 -24.70 -5.32 -9.79
CA PHE A 217 -25.35 -6.45 -10.44
C PHE A 217 -26.75 -6.80 -9.89
N ASP A 218 -27.34 -5.99 -9.06
CA ASP A 218 -28.65 -6.19 -8.48
C ASP A 218 -29.79 -5.70 -9.37
N GLU A 219 -30.93 -6.41 -9.38
CA GLU A 219 -32.08 -6.02 -10.20
C GLU A 219 -32.74 -4.70 -9.74
N ASP A 220 -32.58 -4.34 -8.48
CA ASP A 220 -33.19 -3.15 -7.87
C ASP A 220 -32.23 -1.95 -7.80
N GLY A 221 -31.01 -2.08 -8.31
CA GLY A 221 -30.04 -1.01 -8.36
C GLY A 221 -30.48 0.09 -9.34
N ASP A 222 -30.83 1.25 -8.83
CA ASP A 222 -31.31 2.38 -9.65
C ASP A 222 -30.27 2.86 -10.66
N GLU A 223 -29.00 2.48 -10.53
CA GLU A 223 -27.90 3.09 -11.23
C GLU A 223 -26.84 2.09 -11.65
N ALA A 224 -26.65 1.06 -10.91
CA ALA A 224 -25.84 -0.06 -11.29
C ALA A 224 -26.61 -0.84 -12.35
N ILE A 225 -25.96 -1.11 -13.38
CA ILE A 225 -26.59 -1.70 -14.53
C ILE A 225 -26.78 -3.15 -14.23
N ALA A 226 -27.95 -3.42 -13.75
CA ALA A 226 -28.53 -4.73 -13.85
C ALA A 226 -28.59 -5.08 -15.34
N ASP A 227 -28.41 -6.32 -15.66
CA ASP A 227 -28.63 -6.90 -16.97
C ASP A 227 -27.81 -6.31 -18.13
N GLY A 228 -26.62 -6.77 -18.21
CA GLY A 228 -26.06 -7.17 -19.46
C GLY A 228 -26.22 -6.24 -20.63
N TYR A 229 -25.58 -5.08 -20.61
CA TYR A 229 -25.12 -4.51 -21.85
C TYR A 229 -23.90 -5.29 -22.36
N ASN A 230 -24.01 -6.57 -22.26
CA ASN A 230 -23.04 -7.45 -22.88
C ASN A 230 -23.44 -7.62 -24.34
N THR A 231 -22.84 -6.80 -25.18
CA THR A 231 -23.21 -6.72 -26.58
C THR A 231 -22.64 -7.86 -27.43
N TRP A 232 -21.88 -8.78 -26.82
CA TRP A 232 -21.11 -9.78 -27.58
C TRP A 232 -21.59 -11.21 -27.45
N GLY A 233 -22.86 -11.42 -27.17
CA GLY A 233 -23.49 -12.72 -27.18
C GLY A 233 -23.00 -13.63 -26.05
N MET A 234 -22.59 -13.03 -24.97
CA MET A 234 -22.37 -13.74 -23.72
C MET A 234 -23.71 -14.06 -23.09
N GLU A 235 -23.83 -15.25 -22.61
CA GLU A 235 -24.75 -15.52 -21.54
C GLU A 235 -24.18 -14.79 -20.33
N THR A 236 -24.84 -13.75 -19.86
CA THR A 236 -24.47 -13.03 -18.66
C THR A 236 -24.50 -13.99 -17.50
N ASN A 237 -23.35 -14.28 -16.95
CA ASN A 237 -23.23 -15.05 -15.73
C ASN A 237 -23.38 -14.11 -14.53
N ILE A 238 -24.59 -13.63 -14.30
CA ILE A 238 -24.97 -12.86 -13.10
C ILE A 238 -25.90 -13.76 -12.29
N GLY A 239 -25.73 -13.78 -10.99
CA GLY A 239 -26.54 -14.58 -10.06
C GLY A 239 -25.89 -14.69 -8.69
N SER A 240 -26.59 -15.32 -7.77
CA SER A 240 -26.21 -15.39 -6.34
C SER A 240 -26.03 -16.82 -5.81
N ASP A 241 -25.84 -17.81 -6.71
CA ASP A 241 -25.88 -19.24 -6.35
C ASP A 241 -24.50 -19.92 -6.21
N MET A 242 -23.40 -19.24 -6.61
CA MET A 242 -22.06 -19.83 -6.59
C MET A 242 -21.36 -19.71 -5.25
N VAL A 243 -21.53 -18.59 -4.56
CA VAL A 243 -20.98 -18.30 -3.22
C VAL A 243 -22.03 -17.54 -2.40
N PRO A 244 -21.94 -17.52 -1.06
CA PRO A 244 -22.78 -16.63 -0.26
C PRO A 244 -22.67 -15.18 -0.76
N SER A 245 -23.80 -14.58 -1.09
CA SER A 245 -23.90 -13.21 -1.58
C SER A 245 -23.49 -12.20 -0.50
N LEU A 246 -23.09 -10.99 -0.91
CA LEU A 246 -22.92 -9.85 -0.01
C LEU A 246 -24.26 -9.14 0.23
N ASP A 247 -24.98 -8.83 -0.84
CA ASP A 247 -26.19 -8.02 -0.80
C ASP A 247 -27.21 -8.38 -1.90
N GLY A 248 -26.83 -9.14 -2.93
CA GLY A 248 -27.72 -9.51 -4.04
C GLY A 248 -27.03 -10.44 -5.04
N ASP A 249 -27.13 -10.14 -6.31
CA ASP A 249 -26.47 -10.87 -7.39
C ASP A 249 -25.06 -10.31 -7.63
N TYR A 250 -24.22 -11.09 -8.30
CA TYR A 250 -22.84 -10.74 -8.63
C TYR A 250 -22.42 -11.32 -9.98
N LEU A 251 -21.37 -10.76 -10.60
CA LEU A 251 -20.78 -11.28 -11.82
C LEU A 251 -20.01 -12.57 -11.54
N ILE A 252 -20.20 -13.59 -12.39
CA ILE A 252 -19.56 -14.90 -12.27
C ILE A 252 -18.74 -15.21 -13.51
N PHE A 253 -17.44 -15.38 -13.34
CA PHE A 253 -16.56 -15.98 -14.33
C PHE A 253 -16.23 -17.42 -13.94
N SER A 254 -16.62 -18.41 -14.76
CA SER A 254 -16.40 -19.81 -14.46
C SER A 254 -16.20 -20.63 -15.73
N GLY A 255 -15.30 -21.61 -15.70
CA GLY A 255 -15.03 -22.48 -16.82
C GLY A 255 -13.55 -22.84 -16.96
N SER A 256 -13.19 -23.51 -18.04
CA SER A 256 -11.81 -23.87 -18.30
C SER A 256 -11.00 -22.68 -18.83
N LEU A 257 -9.87 -22.40 -18.21
CA LEU A 257 -8.99 -21.29 -18.52
C LEU A 257 -7.59 -21.80 -18.86
N ASP A 258 -7.15 -21.51 -20.08
CA ASP A 258 -5.81 -21.78 -20.58
C ASP A 258 -5.09 -20.48 -20.91
N ASN A 259 -3.76 -20.47 -20.85
CA ASN A 259 -2.97 -19.30 -21.19
C ASN A 259 -3.22 -18.81 -22.62
N GLY A 260 -3.71 -17.57 -22.75
CA GLY A 260 -3.85 -16.87 -24.03
C GLY A 260 -5.02 -17.33 -24.92
N VAL A 261 -5.85 -18.26 -24.48
CA VAL A 261 -7.05 -18.64 -25.21
C VAL A 261 -8.19 -17.67 -24.88
N TRP A 262 -8.81 -17.11 -25.92
CA TRP A 262 -9.99 -16.28 -25.76
C TRP A 262 -11.19 -17.10 -25.32
N LYS A 263 -11.83 -16.72 -24.22
CA LYS A 263 -13.00 -17.40 -23.66
C LYS A 263 -14.06 -16.36 -23.28
N ASN A 264 -15.22 -16.43 -23.92
CA ASN A 264 -16.30 -15.51 -23.64
C ASN A 264 -16.86 -15.66 -22.21
N ASP A 265 -16.80 -16.86 -21.64
CA ASP A 265 -17.21 -17.12 -20.25
C ASP A 265 -16.42 -16.29 -19.20
N PHE A 266 -15.36 -15.62 -19.62
CA PHE A 266 -14.49 -14.79 -18.81
C PHE A 266 -14.43 -13.32 -19.29
N LEU A 267 -15.40 -12.89 -20.09
CA LEU A 267 -15.50 -11.54 -20.64
C LEU A 267 -16.81 -10.89 -20.23
N PHE A 268 -16.72 -9.75 -19.61
CA PHE A 268 -17.83 -8.83 -19.34
C PHE A 268 -17.56 -7.50 -20.05
N THR A 269 -18.53 -6.98 -20.80
CA THR A 269 -18.43 -5.69 -21.49
C THR A 269 -19.64 -4.84 -21.23
N TYR A 270 -19.41 -3.62 -20.83
CA TYR A 270 -20.42 -2.57 -20.76
C TYR A 270 -20.11 -1.47 -21.77
N TRP A 271 -20.90 -1.40 -22.85
CA TRP A 271 -20.75 -0.44 -23.93
C TRP A 271 -22.03 0.33 -24.17
N PRO A 272 -22.24 1.49 -23.54
CA PRO A 272 -23.43 2.29 -23.78
C PRO A 272 -23.49 2.77 -25.24
N LYS A 273 -24.53 2.37 -25.96
CA LYS A 273 -24.67 2.62 -27.41
C LYS A 273 -25.44 3.89 -27.76
N GLY A 274 -25.28 4.96 -27.03
CA GLY A 274 -25.97 6.21 -27.36
C GLY A 274 -27.49 6.16 -27.21
N ASP A 275 -28.02 5.05 -26.69
CA ASP A 275 -29.40 4.92 -26.34
C ASP A 275 -29.65 5.65 -25.00
N ALA A 276 -30.60 6.57 -24.97
CA ALA A 276 -30.85 7.46 -23.84
C ALA A 276 -31.30 6.73 -22.54
N GLN A 277 -31.30 5.40 -22.54
CA GLN A 277 -31.79 4.59 -21.44
C GLN A 277 -30.67 3.94 -20.60
N VAL A 278 -29.41 4.07 -21.02
CA VAL A 278 -28.29 3.46 -20.34
C VAL A 278 -27.27 4.53 -19.98
N PRO A 279 -26.93 4.72 -18.70
CA PRO A 279 -26.02 5.76 -18.30
C PRO A 279 -24.61 5.50 -18.84
N TYR A 280 -23.93 6.56 -19.23
CA TYR A 280 -22.49 6.52 -19.43
C TYR A 280 -21.80 6.56 -18.07
N LEU A 281 -20.67 5.86 -17.90
CA LEU A 281 -19.97 5.81 -16.61
C LEU A 281 -19.54 7.19 -16.10
N ASN A 282 -19.22 8.13 -16.99
CA ASN A 282 -18.92 9.51 -16.63
C ASN A 282 -20.14 10.36 -16.20
N THR A 283 -21.33 9.79 -16.19
CA THR A 283 -22.49 10.39 -15.53
C THR A 283 -22.68 9.92 -14.09
N LEU A 284 -22.01 8.83 -13.71
CA LEU A 284 -22.02 8.25 -12.36
C LEU A 284 -20.80 8.69 -11.57
N VAL A 285 -19.66 8.86 -12.24
CA VAL A 285 -18.37 9.22 -11.65
C VAL A 285 -17.75 10.36 -12.43
N ASP A 286 -17.18 11.33 -11.70
CA ASP A 286 -16.35 12.37 -12.29
C ASP A 286 -14.92 11.85 -12.47
N PHE A 287 -14.46 11.72 -13.72
CA PHE A 287 -13.13 11.25 -14.09
C PHE A 287 -12.14 12.40 -14.36
N ASP A 288 -12.42 13.63 -13.98
CA ASP A 288 -11.56 14.79 -14.31
C ASP A 288 -10.15 14.70 -13.71
N ASP A 289 -9.99 14.02 -12.57
CA ASP A 289 -8.70 13.79 -11.93
C ASP A 289 -8.39 12.29 -11.75
N LEU A 290 -8.00 11.63 -12.84
CA LEU A 290 -7.65 10.20 -12.83
C LEU A 290 -6.55 9.83 -11.84
N SER A 291 -5.65 10.76 -11.52
CA SER A 291 -4.52 10.51 -10.60
C SER A 291 -4.97 10.37 -9.15
N ASN A 292 -6.15 10.89 -8.83
CA ASN A 292 -6.75 10.85 -7.50
C ASN A 292 -7.92 9.84 -7.39
N LEU A 293 -8.04 8.94 -8.37
CA LEU A 293 -9.11 7.95 -8.42
C LEU A 293 -8.55 6.53 -8.36
N GLN A 294 -9.33 5.64 -7.79
CA GLN A 294 -9.07 4.21 -7.73
C GLN A 294 -10.33 3.40 -8.03
N LEU A 295 -10.17 2.33 -8.77
CA LEU A 295 -11.21 1.34 -8.98
C LEU A 295 -11.15 0.31 -7.85
N LYS A 296 -12.31 -0.01 -7.30
CA LYS A 296 -12.48 -1.05 -6.27
C LYS A 296 -13.56 -2.02 -6.67
N PHE A 297 -13.44 -3.24 -6.18
CA PHE A 297 -14.49 -4.26 -6.27
C PHE A 297 -14.29 -5.32 -5.19
N GLU A 298 -15.33 -6.02 -4.83
CA GLU A 298 -15.26 -7.22 -4.02
C GLU A 298 -15.07 -8.43 -4.92
N VAL A 299 -14.21 -9.37 -4.53
CA VAL A 299 -13.97 -10.62 -5.23
C VAL A 299 -14.04 -11.82 -4.30
N ASN A 300 -14.66 -12.90 -4.79
CA ASN A 300 -14.64 -14.21 -4.14
C ASN A 300 -14.19 -15.27 -5.14
N VAL A 301 -13.10 -15.99 -4.81
CA VAL A 301 -12.50 -17.01 -5.66
C VAL A 301 -12.49 -18.35 -4.92
N PRO A 302 -13.62 -19.07 -4.89
CA PRO A 302 -13.74 -20.34 -4.16
C PRO A 302 -12.99 -21.50 -4.81
N VAL A 303 -12.73 -21.42 -6.12
CA VAL A 303 -12.00 -22.44 -6.88
C VAL A 303 -10.71 -21.82 -7.45
N ALA A 304 -9.60 -22.51 -7.25
CA ALA A 304 -8.27 -22.01 -7.52
C ALA A 304 -8.07 -21.45 -8.93
N TRP A 305 -7.57 -20.24 -9.00
CA TRP A 305 -7.19 -19.51 -10.20
C TRP A 305 -5.67 -19.46 -10.31
N SER A 306 -5.13 -19.80 -11.49
CA SER A 306 -3.68 -19.92 -11.72
C SER A 306 -3.23 -19.62 -13.15
N ALA A 307 -4.08 -18.99 -13.97
CA ALA A 307 -3.76 -18.64 -15.36
C ALA A 307 -4.42 -17.32 -15.76
N CYS A 308 -3.77 -16.57 -16.63
CA CYS A 308 -4.21 -15.29 -17.17
C CYS A 308 -4.32 -14.16 -16.12
N ALA A 309 -4.43 -12.94 -16.59
CA ALA A 309 -4.72 -11.77 -15.78
C ALA A 309 -6.21 -11.41 -15.89
N LEU A 310 -6.79 -10.85 -14.86
CA LEU A 310 -7.98 -10.02 -15.02
C LEU A 310 -7.51 -8.68 -15.59
N GLN A 311 -7.87 -8.46 -16.87
CA GLN A 311 -7.66 -7.20 -17.56
C GLN A 311 -8.88 -6.30 -17.33
N ILE A 312 -8.65 -5.06 -16.92
CA ILE A 312 -9.68 -4.08 -16.67
C ILE A 312 -9.45 -2.90 -17.62
N MET A 313 -10.43 -2.61 -18.46
CA MET A 313 -10.35 -1.61 -19.50
C MET A 313 -11.48 -0.59 -19.34
N LEU A 314 -11.12 0.68 -19.23
CA LEU A 314 -12.05 1.79 -19.25
C LEU A 314 -12.07 2.36 -20.67
N THR A 315 -13.25 2.46 -21.28
CA THR A 315 -13.41 2.82 -22.69
C THR A 315 -14.18 4.12 -22.88
N THR A 316 -13.87 4.81 -23.97
CA THR A 316 -14.63 5.98 -24.44
C THR A 316 -15.61 5.58 -25.55
N LYS A 317 -16.45 6.51 -25.99
CA LYS A 317 -17.33 6.31 -27.16
C LYS A 317 -16.53 6.08 -28.45
N GLU A 318 -15.32 6.62 -28.55
CA GLU A 318 -14.47 6.49 -29.72
C GLU A 318 -13.81 5.12 -29.78
N ASP A 319 -13.53 4.50 -28.64
CA ASP A 319 -12.93 3.19 -28.55
C ASP A 319 -13.89 2.08 -28.96
N VAL A 320 -15.18 2.31 -28.73
CA VAL A 320 -16.27 1.39 -29.01
C VAL A 320 -17.20 1.98 -30.07
N CYS A 321 -17.12 1.45 -31.29
CA CYS A 321 -17.98 1.90 -32.38
C CYS A 321 -19.34 1.19 -32.33
N ALA A 322 -20.38 1.94 -32.02
CA ALA A 322 -21.74 1.42 -31.82
C ALA A 322 -22.34 0.67 -33.02
N ASP A 323 -21.82 0.89 -34.21
CA ASP A 323 -22.37 0.37 -35.46
C ASP A 323 -21.49 -0.69 -36.15
N ALA A 324 -20.32 -1.02 -35.58
CA ALA A 324 -19.39 -1.97 -36.18
C ALA A 324 -19.52 -3.38 -35.58
N PRO A 325 -19.50 -4.44 -36.40
CA PRO A 325 -19.60 -5.80 -35.91
C PRO A 325 -18.35 -6.32 -35.17
N ASN A 326 -17.32 -5.48 -34.98
CA ASN A 326 -16.05 -5.82 -34.34
C ASN A 326 -15.58 -4.72 -33.37
N ASP A 327 -16.45 -4.27 -32.51
CA ASP A 327 -16.19 -3.16 -31.58
C ASP A 327 -15.12 -3.47 -30.52
N ALA A 328 -14.74 -4.74 -30.36
CA ALA A 328 -13.74 -5.17 -29.39
C ALA A 328 -12.27 -5.07 -29.89
N ALA A 329 -11.99 -4.33 -30.95
CA ALA A 329 -10.63 -4.18 -31.47
C ALA A 329 -9.63 -3.65 -30.43
N TYR A 330 -10.10 -2.80 -29.50
CA TYR A 330 -9.28 -2.28 -28.40
C TYR A 330 -8.79 -3.38 -27.45
N ILE A 331 -9.52 -4.49 -27.29
CA ILE A 331 -9.14 -5.60 -26.39
C ILE A 331 -7.78 -6.19 -26.80
N SER A 332 -7.54 -6.36 -28.09
CA SER A 332 -6.26 -6.88 -28.64
C SER A 332 -5.27 -5.77 -29.02
N ASN A 333 -5.63 -4.50 -28.88
CA ASN A 333 -4.76 -3.39 -29.21
C ASN A 333 -3.60 -3.27 -28.20
N ASN A 334 -2.36 -3.37 -28.71
CA ASN A 334 -1.15 -3.27 -27.89
C ASN A 334 -0.83 -1.86 -27.38
N GLU A 335 -1.55 -0.86 -27.81
CA GLU A 335 -1.39 0.53 -27.34
C GLU A 335 -2.51 0.96 -26.39
N PHE A 336 -3.57 0.16 -26.26
CA PHE A 336 -4.71 0.47 -25.40
C PHE A 336 -4.40 0.20 -23.91
N PRO A 337 -4.41 1.22 -23.04
CA PRO A 337 -4.07 1.06 -21.63
C PRO A 337 -5.15 0.32 -20.84
N ARG A 338 -4.69 -0.52 -19.92
CA ARG A 338 -5.51 -1.29 -18.98
C ARG A 338 -4.78 -1.56 -17.69
N ALA A 339 -5.53 -1.90 -16.66
CA ALA A 339 -4.97 -2.52 -15.47
C ALA A 339 -4.90 -4.04 -15.64
N LEU A 340 -3.90 -4.66 -15.02
CA LEU A 340 -3.71 -6.11 -14.97
C LEU A 340 -3.68 -6.56 -13.52
N TRP A 341 -4.69 -7.32 -13.10
CA TRP A 341 -4.72 -7.91 -11.78
C TRP A 341 -4.40 -9.40 -11.85
N ILE A 342 -3.30 -9.83 -11.20
CA ILE A 342 -2.74 -11.18 -11.29
C ILE A 342 -2.42 -11.69 -9.88
N PRO A 343 -3.45 -11.96 -9.03
CA PRO A 343 -3.22 -12.25 -7.62
C PRO A 343 -2.51 -13.57 -7.36
N TRP A 344 -2.55 -14.50 -8.31
CA TRP A 344 -1.92 -15.82 -8.23
C TRP A 344 -0.41 -15.79 -8.55
N GLN A 345 0.15 -14.67 -9.03
CA GLN A 345 1.51 -14.63 -9.59
C GLN A 345 2.61 -14.99 -8.57
N SER A 346 2.46 -14.57 -7.31
CA SER A 346 3.46 -14.83 -6.27
C SER A 346 3.43 -16.27 -5.76
N GLU A 347 2.24 -16.83 -5.57
CA GLU A 347 2.03 -18.14 -4.94
C GLU A 347 1.71 -19.26 -5.93
N GLY A 348 1.58 -18.92 -7.23
CA GLY A 348 1.23 -19.84 -8.31
C GLY A 348 -0.27 -20.19 -8.37
N THR A 349 -1.03 -19.83 -7.36
CA THR A 349 -2.49 -20.03 -7.30
C THR A 349 -3.12 -19.01 -6.37
N TYR A 350 -4.40 -18.69 -6.60
CA TYR A 350 -5.15 -17.76 -5.77
C TYR A 350 -6.53 -18.33 -5.44
N THR A 351 -6.90 -18.24 -4.18
CA THR A 351 -8.25 -18.50 -3.66
C THR A 351 -8.54 -17.52 -2.53
N THR A 352 -9.82 -17.29 -2.25
CA THR A 352 -10.25 -16.53 -1.09
C THR A 352 -11.08 -17.41 -0.15
N THR A 353 -11.17 -17.06 1.12
CA THR A 353 -12.04 -17.72 2.10
C THR A 353 -13.42 -17.07 2.21
N GLY A 354 -13.72 -16.13 1.36
CA GLY A 354 -14.92 -15.31 1.29
C GLY A 354 -14.65 -14.12 0.39
N TRP A 355 -15.48 -13.11 0.47
CA TRP A 355 -15.30 -11.88 -0.25
C TRP A 355 -14.13 -11.06 0.30
N THR A 356 -13.39 -10.43 -0.58
CA THR A 356 -12.28 -9.53 -0.25
C THR A 356 -12.27 -8.33 -1.19
N THR A 357 -11.93 -7.16 -0.67
CA THR A 357 -11.83 -5.93 -1.46
C THR A 357 -10.53 -5.89 -2.24
N VAL A 358 -10.62 -5.57 -3.52
CA VAL A 358 -9.50 -5.26 -4.41
C VAL A 358 -9.50 -3.77 -4.69
N THR A 359 -8.34 -3.15 -4.66
CA THR A 359 -8.14 -1.72 -4.94
C THR A 359 -7.07 -1.56 -5.99
N ILE A 360 -7.38 -0.82 -7.07
CA ILE A 360 -6.48 -0.57 -8.20
C ILE A 360 -6.52 0.94 -8.52
N PRO A 361 -5.46 1.70 -8.25
CA PRO A 361 -5.38 3.10 -8.66
C PRO A 361 -5.55 3.26 -10.18
N LEU A 362 -6.25 4.30 -10.64
CA LEU A 362 -6.38 4.52 -12.09
C LEU A 362 -5.05 4.86 -12.77
N SER A 363 -4.04 5.28 -12.02
CA SER A 363 -2.65 5.41 -12.50
C SER A 363 -2.04 4.08 -12.98
N ASP A 364 -2.55 2.94 -12.49
CA ASP A 364 -2.07 1.60 -12.84
C ASP A 364 -2.69 1.06 -14.14
N PHE A 365 -3.58 1.84 -14.77
CA PHE A 365 -4.09 1.57 -16.12
C PHE A 365 -3.06 2.00 -17.17
N CYS A 366 -1.93 1.33 -17.19
CA CYS A 366 -0.76 1.65 -18.01
C CYS A 366 -0.10 0.42 -18.65
N TYR A 367 -0.82 -0.69 -18.78
CA TYR A 367 -0.32 -1.92 -19.40
C TYR A 367 -1.10 -2.25 -20.66
N ASN A 368 -0.47 -2.99 -21.57
CA ASN A 368 -1.11 -3.59 -22.72
C ASN A 368 -1.54 -5.05 -22.44
N PRO A 369 -2.24 -5.77 -23.37
CA PRO A 369 -2.69 -7.13 -23.13
C PRO A 369 -1.57 -8.15 -22.87
N THR A 370 -0.32 -7.80 -23.14
CA THR A 370 0.85 -8.66 -22.94
C THR A 370 1.71 -8.25 -21.74
N GLY A 371 1.22 -7.35 -20.87
CA GLY A 371 1.92 -6.90 -19.67
C GLY A 371 3.03 -5.89 -19.89
N ILE A 372 3.15 -5.35 -21.10
CA ILE A 372 4.14 -4.31 -21.42
C ILE A 372 3.53 -2.95 -21.05
N ALA A 373 4.33 -2.11 -20.38
CA ALA A 373 3.91 -0.75 -20.04
C ALA A 373 3.70 0.09 -21.32
N VAL A 374 2.60 0.83 -21.34
CA VAL A 374 2.21 1.78 -22.39
C VAL A 374 1.90 3.15 -21.77
N SER A 375 1.52 4.12 -22.59
CA SER A 375 1.00 5.39 -22.06
C SER A 375 -0.19 5.14 -21.14
N PRO A 376 -0.23 5.74 -19.96
CA PRO A 376 -1.33 5.52 -19.02
C PRO A 376 -2.65 6.04 -19.56
N LEU A 377 -3.74 5.58 -18.98
CA LEU A 377 -5.08 6.11 -19.21
C LEU A 377 -5.06 7.64 -19.02
N SER A 378 -5.55 8.37 -20.01
CA SER A 378 -5.52 9.83 -20.02
C SER A 378 -6.85 10.48 -20.44
N SER A 379 -7.78 9.69 -20.97
CA SER A 379 -9.12 10.21 -21.30
C SER A 379 -9.98 10.31 -20.04
N THR A 380 -10.69 11.42 -19.89
CA THR A 380 -11.68 11.63 -18.83
C THR A 380 -13.13 11.37 -19.33
N ASP A 381 -13.31 11.17 -20.63
CA ASP A 381 -14.62 10.84 -21.22
C ASP A 381 -14.87 9.32 -21.19
N ILE A 382 -14.83 8.73 -20.00
CA ILE A 382 -15.02 7.31 -19.78
C ILE A 382 -16.51 6.98 -19.82
N THR A 383 -16.89 6.10 -20.73
CA THR A 383 -18.28 5.73 -20.93
C THR A 383 -18.59 4.26 -20.70
N GLY A 384 -17.58 3.40 -20.75
CA GLY A 384 -17.74 1.95 -20.64
C GLY A 384 -16.64 1.27 -19.85
N LEU A 385 -16.90 -0.01 -19.48
CA LEU A 385 -16.00 -0.89 -18.77
C LEU A 385 -15.95 -2.25 -19.45
N THR A 386 -14.76 -2.85 -19.50
CA THR A 386 -14.59 -4.24 -19.85
C THR A 386 -13.71 -4.95 -18.83
N LEU A 387 -14.20 -6.10 -18.36
CA LEU A 387 -13.45 -7.06 -17.55
C LEU A 387 -13.18 -8.30 -18.40
N PHE A 388 -11.93 -8.73 -18.47
CA PHE A 388 -11.57 -9.90 -19.26
C PHE A 388 -10.44 -10.70 -18.62
N VAL A 389 -10.71 -11.95 -18.25
CA VAL A 389 -9.64 -12.85 -17.76
C VAL A 389 -8.96 -13.49 -18.98
N TRP A 390 -7.88 -12.87 -19.43
CA TRP A 390 -7.18 -13.27 -20.66
C TRP A 390 -5.72 -12.84 -20.62
N SER A 391 -4.81 -13.65 -21.17
CA SER A 391 -3.39 -13.30 -21.37
C SER A 391 -2.75 -12.57 -20.18
N GLY A 392 -2.37 -11.31 -20.36
CA GLY A 392 -1.68 -10.48 -19.35
C GLY A 392 -0.16 -10.60 -19.40
N GLY A 393 0.39 -11.29 -20.41
CA GLY A 393 1.83 -11.49 -20.55
C GLY A 393 2.43 -12.46 -19.51
N VAL A 394 1.61 -13.19 -18.79
CA VAL A 394 2.03 -14.12 -17.73
C VAL A 394 1.81 -15.55 -18.16
N THR A 395 2.73 -16.43 -17.75
CA THR A 395 2.61 -17.87 -17.93
C THR A 395 2.12 -18.49 -16.64
N GLY A 396 0.89 -18.99 -16.67
CA GLY A 396 0.28 -19.71 -15.54
C GLY A 396 0.05 -21.18 -15.86
N THR A 397 -0.69 -21.84 -15.01
CA THR A 397 -1.11 -23.24 -15.17
C THR A 397 -2.61 -23.28 -15.53
N ALA A 398 -2.97 -24.04 -16.56
CA ALA A 398 -4.38 -24.23 -16.92
C ALA A 398 -5.21 -24.67 -15.71
N CYS A 399 -6.38 -24.06 -15.55
CA CYS A 399 -7.25 -24.25 -14.39
C CYS A 399 -8.73 -24.16 -14.79
N THR A 400 -9.59 -24.39 -13.82
CA THR A 400 -11.04 -24.22 -14.00
C THR A 400 -11.56 -23.40 -12.81
N PRO A 401 -11.23 -22.09 -12.76
CA PRO A 401 -11.56 -21.25 -11.63
C PRO A 401 -13.05 -20.88 -11.64
N THR A 402 -13.51 -20.43 -10.47
CA THR A 402 -14.70 -19.61 -10.32
C THR A 402 -14.25 -18.29 -9.69
N ILE A 403 -14.58 -17.16 -10.32
CA ILE A 403 -14.25 -15.82 -9.89
C ILE A 403 -15.55 -15.03 -9.85
N CYS A 404 -16.00 -14.69 -8.66
CA CYS A 404 -17.18 -13.88 -8.44
C CYS A 404 -16.73 -12.44 -8.16
N ILE A 405 -17.35 -11.45 -8.79
CA ILE A 405 -17.01 -10.02 -8.67
C ILE A 405 -18.28 -9.23 -8.39
N ASP A 406 -18.19 -8.29 -7.44
CA ASP A 406 -19.31 -7.48 -7.02
C ASP A 406 -18.89 -6.05 -6.66
N ASN A 407 -19.86 -5.14 -6.53
CA ASN A 407 -19.70 -3.78 -6.02
C ASN A 407 -18.55 -3.01 -6.70
N ILE A 408 -18.50 -3.06 -8.04
CA ILE A 408 -17.49 -2.35 -8.82
C ILE A 408 -17.75 -0.84 -8.71
N ARG A 409 -16.77 -0.11 -8.22
CA ARG A 409 -16.86 1.33 -7.97
C ARG A 409 -15.57 2.06 -8.32
N VAL A 410 -15.68 3.35 -8.64
CA VAL A 410 -14.55 4.27 -8.75
C VAL A 410 -14.72 5.35 -7.72
N VAL A 411 -13.75 5.48 -6.83
CA VAL A 411 -13.79 6.38 -5.68
C VAL A 411 -12.49 7.18 -5.58
N PRO A 412 -12.50 8.34 -4.92
CA PRO A 412 -11.27 9.09 -4.64
C PRO A 412 -10.27 8.28 -3.79
N ILE A 413 -8.99 8.60 -3.94
CA ILE A 413 -7.93 8.21 -3.01
C ILE A 413 -7.95 9.22 -1.87
N TYR A 414 -8.38 8.81 -0.67
CA TYR A 414 -8.53 9.69 0.50
C TYR A 414 -7.22 9.82 1.30
#